data_9adcb53628bd6ca9f61631aea06e8354
#
_entry.id   9adcb53628bd6ca9f61631aea06e8354
#
_cell.length_a   1.000
_cell.length_b   1.000
_cell.length_c   1.000
_cell.angle_alpha   90.00
_cell.angle_beta   90.00
_cell.angle_gamma   90.00
#
_symmetry.space_group_name_H-M   'P 1'
#
loop_
_entity.id
_entity.type
_entity.pdbx_description
1 polymer ?
#
loop_
_entity_poly.entity_id
_entity_poly.type
_entity_poly.pdbx_seq_one_letter_code
_entity_poly.pdbx_strand_id
1 'polypeptide(L)'
;MAVFDRGDVVNVPLDPAIGHEQKGTRPALVLTTKDFNKLGDALVAPITQGGDFSRYAGFAVSLTGTGCKTQGVALINKVRMIDLAARKARRVEQVPQAVIDEALGRLMALLDC
;
A
#
# COMPACT_ATOMS: atom_id res chain seq x y z
N MET A 1 -11.88 16.40 7.94
CA MET A 1 -10.66 15.83 7.35
C MET A 1 -10.80 14.31 7.28
N ALA A 2 -10.55 13.74 6.10
CA ALA A 2 -10.70 12.30 5.95
C ALA A 2 -9.53 11.57 6.64
N VAL A 3 -9.85 10.50 7.34
CA VAL A 3 -8.83 9.64 7.92
C VAL A 3 -8.91 8.30 7.22
N PHE A 4 -7.78 7.83 6.73
CA PHE A 4 -7.70 6.57 6.01
C PHE A 4 -7.69 5.40 7.00
N ASP A 5 -8.13 4.24 6.52
CA ASP A 5 -8.24 3.06 7.35
C ASP A 5 -7.50 1.89 6.70
N ARG A 6 -7.23 0.87 7.51
CA ARG A 6 -6.61 -0.36 7.03
C ARG A 6 -7.45 -0.95 5.88
N GLY A 7 -6.76 -1.31 4.80
CA GLY A 7 -7.43 -1.87 3.63
C GLY A 7 -7.79 -0.85 2.57
N ASP A 8 -7.65 0.43 2.86
CA ASP A 8 -7.86 1.44 1.83
C ASP A 8 -6.73 1.37 0.80
N VAL A 9 -7.11 1.44 -0.48
CA VAL A 9 -6.17 1.73 -1.55
C VAL A 9 -6.23 3.23 -1.78
N VAL A 10 -5.09 3.87 -1.76
CA VAL A 10 -4.99 5.32 -1.95
C VAL A 10 -4.08 5.61 -3.12
N ASN A 11 -4.36 6.70 -3.82
CA ASN A 11 -3.43 7.27 -4.79
C ASN A 11 -2.66 8.37 -4.07
N VAL A 12 -1.35 8.27 -4.08
CA VAL A 12 -0.51 9.17 -3.32
C VAL A 12 0.86 9.29 -3.97
N PRO A 13 1.46 10.49 -3.98
CA PRO A 13 2.86 10.62 -4.36
C PRO A 13 3.71 9.99 -3.26
N LEU A 14 4.46 8.95 -3.60
CA LEU A 14 5.22 8.19 -2.62
C LEU A 14 6.59 8.76 -2.34
N ASP A 15 7.15 9.45 -3.32
CA ASP A 15 8.48 10.01 -3.15
C ASP A 15 8.56 11.39 -3.71
N PRO A 16 9.50 12.22 -3.24
CA PRO A 16 10.06 13.14 -4.17
C PRO A 16 10.76 12.27 -5.22
N ALA A 17 10.34 12.39 -6.47
CA ALA A 17 10.97 11.64 -7.55
C ALA A 17 12.45 11.98 -7.55
N ILE A 18 13.29 10.96 -7.72
CA ILE A 18 14.72 11.18 -7.85
C ILE A 18 15.05 11.12 -9.32
N GLY A 19 15.63 12.21 -9.83
CA GLY A 19 15.95 12.32 -11.22
C GLY A 19 14.71 12.38 -12.08
N HIS A 20 14.62 11.51 -13.05
CA HIS A 20 13.51 11.47 -14.01
C HIS A 20 12.51 10.38 -13.72
N GLU A 21 12.48 9.91 -12.50
CA GLU A 21 11.56 8.87 -12.13
C GLU A 21 10.12 9.35 -12.21
N GLN A 22 9.21 8.40 -12.10
CA GLN A 22 7.81 8.69 -12.34
C GLN A 22 7.31 9.79 -11.43
N LYS A 23 6.69 10.76 -12.07
CA LYS A 23 5.99 11.83 -11.39
C LYS A 23 4.53 11.44 -11.28
N GLY A 24 3.85 11.98 -10.31
CA GLY A 24 2.44 11.75 -10.12
C GLY A 24 2.17 10.73 -9.03
N THR A 25 0.91 10.42 -8.89
CA THR A 25 0.43 9.56 -7.82
C THR A 25 0.56 8.09 -8.19
N ARG A 26 0.74 7.26 -7.16
CA ARG A 26 0.77 5.82 -7.30
C ARG A 26 -0.17 5.19 -6.30
N PRO A 27 -0.72 4.01 -6.63
CA PRO A 27 -1.55 3.32 -5.66
C PRO A 27 -0.70 2.72 -4.55
N ALA A 28 -1.27 2.73 -3.35
CA ALA A 28 -0.65 2.11 -2.18
C ALA A 28 -1.75 1.54 -1.30
N LEU A 29 -1.43 0.46 -0.60
CA LEU A 29 -2.35 -0.20 0.31
C LEU A 29 -2.05 0.23 1.73
N VAL A 30 -3.05 0.75 2.44
CA VAL A 30 -2.91 1.18 3.83
C VAL A 30 -3.02 -0.03 4.73
N LEU A 31 -2.04 -0.20 5.62
CA LEU A 31 -1.96 -1.37 6.49
C LEU A 31 -2.28 -1.07 7.95
N THR A 32 -2.14 0.18 8.38
CA THR A 32 -2.43 0.56 9.76
C THR A 32 -3.87 1.02 9.92
N THR A 33 -4.40 0.85 11.12
CA THR A 33 -5.79 1.16 11.41
C THR A 33 -6.04 2.66 11.45
N LYS A 34 -7.33 3.00 11.30
CA LYS A 34 -7.78 4.38 11.39
C LYS A 34 -7.32 5.06 12.68
N ASP A 35 -7.40 4.35 13.81
CA ASP A 35 -6.99 4.92 15.08
C ASP A 35 -5.51 5.30 15.10
N PHE A 36 -4.67 4.44 14.54
CA PHE A 36 -3.25 4.76 14.41
C PHE A 36 -3.06 5.93 13.43
N ASN A 37 -3.76 5.90 12.31
CA ASN A 37 -3.58 6.88 11.23
C ASN A 37 -3.98 8.29 11.67
N LYS A 38 -4.85 8.41 12.68
CA LYS A 38 -5.21 9.71 13.26
C LYS A 38 -4.02 10.42 13.88
N LEU A 39 -2.96 9.69 14.21
CA LEU A 39 -1.76 10.27 14.80
C LEU A 39 -0.91 11.01 13.77
N GLY A 40 -1.18 10.86 12.49
CA GLY A 40 -0.52 11.60 11.43
C GLY A 40 0.09 10.75 10.35
N ASP A 41 0.64 9.60 10.69
CA ASP A 41 1.30 8.72 9.73
C ASP A 41 0.53 7.43 9.55
N ALA A 42 0.72 6.80 8.39
CA ALA A 42 0.16 5.49 8.10
C ALA A 42 1.23 4.63 7.44
N LEU A 43 1.23 3.34 7.78
CA LEU A 43 2.11 2.38 7.11
C LEU A 43 1.43 1.93 5.83
N VAL A 44 2.10 2.08 4.70
CA VAL A 44 1.54 1.72 3.41
C VAL A 44 2.49 0.83 2.63
N ALA A 45 1.92 -0.02 1.78
CA ALA A 45 2.66 -0.86 0.84
C ALA A 45 2.41 -0.33 -0.57
N PRO A 46 3.44 0.02 -1.33
CA PRO A 46 3.24 0.49 -2.69
C PRO A 46 2.70 -0.64 -3.56
N ILE A 47 1.81 -0.30 -4.48
CA ILE A 47 1.23 -1.24 -5.43
C ILE A 47 1.83 -0.95 -6.80
N THR A 48 2.32 -1.98 -7.45
CA THR A 48 2.97 -1.82 -8.74
C THR A 48 2.44 -2.82 -9.74
N GLN A 49 2.48 -2.45 -11.01
CA GLN A 49 2.12 -3.30 -12.13
C GLN A 49 3.35 -3.55 -12.96
N GLY A 50 3.43 -4.74 -13.55
CA GLY A 50 4.55 -5.10 -14.39
C GLY A 50 5.82 -5.36 -13.60
N GLY A 51 6.85 -5.79 -14.30
CA GLY A 51 8.12 -6.11 -13.67
C GLY A 51 8.19 -7.55 -13.18
N ASP A 52 9.35 -7.91 -12.71
CA ASP A 52 9.60 -9.26 -12.21
C ASP A 52 9.50 -9.27 -10.70
N PHE A 53 8.43 -9.88 -10.18
CA PHE A 53 8.17 -9.96 -8.75
C PHE A 53 8.52 -11.33 -8.17
N SER A 54 9.13 -12.21 -8.94
CA SER A 54 9.41 -13.57 -8.49
C SER A 54 10.27 -13.58 -7.23
N ARG A 55 11.23 -12.69 -7.14
CA ARG A 55 12.10 -12.60 -5.96
C ARG A 55 11.40 -12.03 -4.74
N TYR A 56 10.19 -11.47 -4.91
CA TYR A 56 9.39 -10.94 -3.81
C TYR A 56 8.18 -11.81 -3.52
N ALA A 57 8.09 -13.00 -4.12
CA ALA A 57 6.87 -13.80 -4.08
C ALA A 57 6.33 -14.04 -2.67
N GLY A 58 7.21 -14.15 -1.68
CA GLY A 58 6.79 -14.32 -0.29
C GLY A 58 6.23 -13.05 0.35
N PHE A 59 6.42 -11.90 -0.28
CA PHE A 59 6.04 -10.60 0.29
C PHE A 59 5.24 -9.74 -0.68
N ALA A 60 4.81 -10.30 -1.80
CA ALA A 60 3.96 -9.60 -2.75
C ALA A 60 2.54 -10.13 -2.66
N VAL A 61 1.58 -9.23 -2.52
CA VAL A 61 0.17 -9.60 -2.40
C VAL A 61 -0.55 -9.10 -3.63
N SER A 62 -1.13 -10.03 -4.40
CA SER A 62 -1.81 -9.66 -5.64
C SER A 62 -3.20 -9.11 -5.36
N LEU A 63 -3.54 -8.01 -6.04
CA LEU A 63 -4.89 -7.48 -6.06
C LEU A 63 -5.66 -7.96 -7.29
N THR A 64 -4.97 -8.51 -8.27
CA THR A 64 -5.58 -9.05 -9.47
C THR A 64 -6.44 -10.27 -9.13
N GLY A 65 -7.65 -10.30 -9.63
CA GLY A 65 -8.56 -11.41 -9.36
C GLY A 65 -9.31 -11.31 -8.06
N THR A 66 -9.16 -10.21 -7.32
CA THR A 66 -9.83 -10.02 -6.03
C THR A 66 -11.11 -9.18 -6.14
N GLY A 67 -11.42 -8.69 -7.33
CA GLY A 67 -12.55 -7.78 -7.53
C GLY A 67 -12.19 -6.31 -7.40
N CYS A 68 -10.93 -6.01 -7.08
CA CYS A 68 -10.48 -4.63 -6.96
C CYS A 68 -10.34 -3.97 -8.33
N LYS A 69 -10.62 -2.68 -8.38
CA LYS A 69 -10.34 -1.87 -9.57
C LYS A 69 -8.85 -1.71 -9.77
N THR A 70 -8.11 -1.60 -8.67
CA THR A 70 -6.66 -1.48 -8.70
C THR A 70 -6.05 -2.82 -9.05
N GLN A 71 -5.19 -2.83 -10.05
CA GLN A 71 -4.49 -4.04 -10.49
C GLN A 71 -3.05 -3.98 -10.04
N GLY A 72 -2.41 -5.14 -9.94
CA GLY A 72 -1.00 -5.21 -9.59
C GLY A 72 -0.78 -5.93 -8.27
N VAL A 73 0.39 -5.70 -7.69
CA VAL A 73 0.78 -6.35 -6.44
C VAL A 73 1.22 -5.31 -5.42
N ALA A 74 0.80 -5.52 -4.17
CA ALA A 74 1.28 -4.71 -3.06
C ALA A 74 2.60 -5.31 -2.57
N LEU A 75 3.64 -4.49 -2.49
CA LEU A 75 4.98 -4.95 -2.11
C LEU A 75 5.18 -4.76 -0.62
N ILE A 76 4.97 -5.83 0.14
CA ILE A 76 5.05 -5.76 1.60
C ILE A 76 6.50 -5.50 2.06
N ASN A 77 7.47 -5.95 1.28
CA ASN A 77 8.88 -5.69 1.61
C ASN A 77 9.31 -4.24 1.33
N LYS A 78 8.40 -3.42 0.81
CA LYS A 78 8.67 -2.01 0.52
C LYS A 78 7.77 -1.08 1.34
N VAL A 79 7.19 -1.58 2.42
CA VAL A 79 6.32 -0.74 3.27
C VAL A 79 7.08 0.45 3.81
N ARG A 80 6.35 1.55 3.98
CA ARG A 80 6.93 2.77 4.51
C ARG A 80 5.87 3.57 5.26
N MET A 81 6.33 4.35 6.20
CA MET A 81 5.46 5.22 6.98
C MET A 81 5.39 6.58 6.30
N ILE A 82 4.19 7.03 5.98
CA ILE A 82 4.02 8.31 5.31
C ILE A 82 2.84 9.09 5.89
N ASP A 83 2.89 10.41 5.73
CA ASP A 83 1.79 11.30 6.10
C ASP A 83 0.87 11.45 4.90
N LEU A 84 -0.23 10.70 4.90
CA LEU A 84 -1.16 10.67 3.77
C LEU A 84 -1.83 12.02 3.52
N ALA A 85 -2.18 12.72 4.60
CA ALA A 85 -2.85 14.02 4.46
C ALA A 85 -1.90 15.06 3.86
N ALA A 86 -0.66 15.11 4.34
CA ALA A 86 0.33 16.06 3.83
C ALA A 86 0.64 15.80 2.36
N ARG A 87 0.57 14.53 1.95
CA ARG A 87 0.82 14.15 0.55
C ARG A 87 -0.43 14.20 -0.31
N LYS A 88 -1.55 14.65 0.25
CA LYS A 88 -2.81 14.79 -0.48
C LYS A 88 -3.29 13.48 -1.08
N ALA A 89 -3.18 12.42 -0.31
CA ALA A 89 -3.63 11.09 -0.73
C ALA A 89 -5.15 11.08 -0.95
N ARG A 90 -5.58 10.26 -1.91
CA ARG A 90 -6.99 10.08 -2.22
C ARG A 90 -7.34 8.61 -2.13
N ARG A 91 -8.45 8.31 -1.43
CA ARG A 91 -8.96 6.95 -1.38
C ARG A 91 -9.52 6.55 -2.72
N VAL A 92 -9.14 5.35 -3.18
CA VAL A 92 -9.64 4.77 -4.42
C VAL A 92 -10.73 3.74 -4.11
N GLU A 93 -10.46 2.83 -3.18
CA GLU A 93 -11.35 1.72 -2.85
C GLU A 93 -10.87 1.05 -1.57
N GLN A 94 -11.66 0.14 -1.09
CA GLN A 94 -11.29 -0.72 0.04
C GLN A 94 -11.13 -2.14 -0.48
N VAL A 95 -10.04 -2.83 -0.11
CA VAL A 95 -9.81 -4.20 -0.55
C VAL A 95 -10.64 -5.19 0.28
N PRO A 96 -10.90 -6.39 -0.24
CA PRO A 96 -11.55 -7.43 0.54
C PRO A 96 -10.72 -7.83 1.75
N GLN A 97 -11.39 -8.33 2.78
CA GLN A 97 -10.73 -8.73 4.02
C GLN A 97 -9.63 -9.78 3.77
N ALA A 98 -9.83 -10.67 2.81
CA ALA A 98 -8.82 -11.69 2.50
C ALA A 98 -7.48 -11.07 2.07
N VAL A 99 -7.52 -9.94 1.36
CA VAL A 99 -6.31 -9.23 0.95
C VAL A 99 -5.63 -8.62 2.17
N ILE A 100 -6.42 -8.05 3.07
CA ILE A 100 -5.88 -7.48 4.31
C ILE A 100 -5.19 -8.57 5.13
N ASP A 101 -5.86 -9.71 5.30
CA ASP A 101 -5.33 -10.82 6.08
C ASP A 101 -4.02 -11.33 5.50
N GLU A 102 -3.97 -11.47 4.19
CA GLU A 102 -2.74 -11.93 3.54
C GLU A 102 -1.62 -10.90 3.71
N ALA A 103 -1.92 -9.63 3.52
CA ALA A 103 -0.91 -8.58 3.64
C ALA A 103 -0.34 -8.53 5.05
N LEU A 104 -1.20 -8.59 6.07
CA LEU A 104 -0.75 -8.57 7.46
C LEU A 104 0.05 -9.81 7.81
N GLY A 105 -0.36 -10.98 7.30
CA GLY A 105 0.37 -12.22 7.54
C GLY A 105 1.78 -12.16 6.97
N ARG A 106 1.92 -11.61 5.76
CA ARG A 106 3.24 -11.48 5.14
C ARG A 106 4.08 -10.42 5.84
N LEU A 107 3.46 -9.35 6.32
CA LEU A 107 4.19 -8.33 7.09
C LEU A 107 4.73 -8.93 8.39
N MET A 108 3.91 -9.72 9.08
CA MET A 108 4.35 -10.38 10.31
C MET A 108 5.48 -11.36 10.03
N ALA A 109 5.40 -12.10 8.93
CA ALA A 109 6.47 -13.01 8.54
C ALA A 109 7.77 -12.25 8.26
N LEU A 110 7.66 -11.08 7.64
CA LEU A 110 8.83 -10.23 7.38
C LEU A 110 9.49 -9.79 8.68
N LEU A 111 8.69 -9.41 9.67
CA LEU A 111 9.21 -8.92 10.95
C LEU A 111 9.76 -10.05 11.82
N ASP A 112 9.33 -11.27 11.57
CA ASP A 112 9.70 -12.43 12.36
C ASP A 112 10.89 -13.19 11.74
N CYS A 113 11.48 -12.68 10.69
CA CYS A 113 12.64 -13.29 10.06
C CYS A 113 13.88 -13.22 10.92
#